data_8e394862feee9dc887d8ee0490444661
#
_entry.id   8e394862feee9dc887d8ee0490444661
#
_cell.length_a   1.000
_cell.length_b   1.000
_cell.length_c   1.000
_cell.angle_alpha   90.00
_cell.angle_beta   90.00
_cell.angle_gamma   90.00
#
_symmetry.space_group_name_H-M   'P 1'
#
loop_
_entity.id
_entity.type
_entity.pdbx_description
1 polymer ?
#
loop_
_entity_poly.entity_id
_entity_poly.type
_entity_poly.pdbx_seq_one_letter_code
_entity_poly.pdbx_strand_id
1 'polypeptide(L)'
;MLNVNQNNLPKRVLLLTTAHSYRGEAFLQAAKSLEIEVIQAVDMPPGLAQPAPKILPVTFNQPDEAVAAIVDFAETRPLTAILSVDDSGALIAARAAQALGLPHNAPEAAQAARDKYIMRQMLAAGGAAVPLFHNFSLDEAMEQVTAVVQNKIGYPCVVKPRALNGSRGVIRADDEGELVTAVTRVRRLLQPFGGEAYLVEKFIPGFEVALEGVLANGRLHVLALFDKPDPLDGPYFEETIYVTPSRLPEETQQVIAEMAERGARALGLQTGSVHAELRVNEAGPWIVEVNGRSIG
;
A
#
# COMPACT_ATOMS: atom_id res chain seq x y z
N MET A 1 -15.57 -20.59 30.43
CA MET A 1 -15.32 -19.29 29.79
C MET A 1 -14.54 -18.45 30.79
N LEU A 2 -13.22 -18.39 30.67
CA LEU A 2 -12.37 -17.57 31.53
C LEU A 2 -12.41 -16.14 31.00
N ASN A 3 -13.08 -15.26 31.72
CA ASN A 3 -13.01 -13.82 31.53
C ASN A 3 -11.59 -13.36 31.92
N VAL A 4 -10.64 -13.45 31.00
CA VAL A 4 -9.31 -12.88 31.20
C VAL A 4 -9.47 -11.36 31.13
N ASN A 5 -9.24 -10.68 32.24
CA ASN A 5 -9.28 -9.24 32.39
C ASN A 5 -8.26 -8.64 31.39
N GLN A 6 -8.72 -8.10 30.26
CA GLN A 6 -7.87 -7.58 29.17
C GLN A 6 -6.95 -6.41 29.61
N ASN A 7 -7.18 -5.85 30.80
CA ASN A 7 -6.41 -4.72 31.33
C ASN A 7 -5.04 -5.08 31.95
N ASN A 8 -4.66 -6.36 32.00
CA ASN A 8 -3.43 -6.80 32.67
C ASN A 8 -2.44 -7.58 31.77
N LEU A 9 -2.72 -7.67 30.48
CA LEU A 9 -1.75 -8.26 29.54
C LEU A 9 -0.67 -7.21 29.20
N PRO A 10 0.60 -7.61 29.14
CA PRO A 10 1.64 -6.71 28.66
C PRO A 10 1.29 -6.22 27.25
N LYS A 11 1.40 -4.90 27.03
CA LYS A 11 1.22 -4.32 25.71
C LYS A 11 2.34 -4.82 24.78
N ARG A 12 2.08 -5.91 24.06
CA ARG A 12 3.05 -6.55 23.17
C ARG A 12 2.57 -6.46 21.74
N VAL A 13 3.39 -5.86 20.88
CA VAL A 13 3.12 -5.70 19.45
C VAL A 13 4.06 -6.59 18.65
N LEU A 14 3.51 -7.30 17.67
CA LEU A 14 4.30 -7.96 16.63
C LEU A 14 4.46 -7.00 15.46
N LEU A 15 5.71 -6.70 15.09
CA LEU A 15 6.05 -5.81 14.00
C LEU A 15 6.64 -6.61 12.85
N LEU A 16 5.89 -6.75 11.74
CA LEU A 16 6.37 -7.40 10.52
C LEU A 16 7.25 -6.43 9.75
N THR A 17 8.44 -6.87 9.38
CA THR A 17 9.42 -6.07 8.66
C THR A 17 10.28 -6.94 7.74
N THR A 18 10.71 -6.40 6.61
CA THR A 18 11.75 -7.02 5.80
C THR A 18 13.12 -6.84 6.47
N ALA A 19 14.09 -7.71 6.16
CA ALA A 19 15.42 -7.69 6.76
C ALA A 19 16.19 -6.36 6.52
N HIS A 20 15.81 -5.61 5.48
CA HIS A 20 16.47 -4.36 5.08
C HIS A 20 15.57 -3.13 5.22
N SER A 21 14.45 -3.23 5.95
CA SER A 21 13.57 -2.08 6.15
C SER A 21 14.22 -1.02 7.03
N TYR A 22 14.44 0.17 6.49
CA TYR A 22 14.98 1.31 7.26
C TYR A 22 13.94 1.93 8.21
N ARG A 23 12.67 1.65 8.02
CA ARG A 23 11.55 2.18 8.83
C ARG A 23 11.44 1.52 10.20
N GLY A 24 11.91 0.28 10.35
CA GLY A 24 11.76 -0.49 11.59
C GLY A 24 12.26 0.24 12.83
N GLU A 25 13.39 0.97 12.71
CA GLU A 25 13.98 1.71 13.83
C GLU A 25 13.03 2.79 14.40
N ALA A 26 12.32 3.54 13.57
CA ALA A 26 11.37 4.56 14.02
C ALA A 26 10.22 3.95 14.82
N PHE A 27 9.70 2.78 14.41
CA PHE A 27 8.68 2.05 15.16
C PHE A 27 9.21 1.52 16.50
N LEU A 28 10.43 1.02 16.54
CA LEU A 28 11.05 0.54 17.79
C LEU A 28 11.28 1.67 18.78
N GLN A 29 11.71 2.85 18.31
CA GLN A 29 11.88 4.04 19.17
C GLN A 29 10.54 4.53 19.71
N ALA A 30 9.50 4.61 18.86
CA ALA A 30 8.16 4.99 19.28
C ALA A 30 7.59 4.01 20.31
N ALA A 31 7.74 2.70 20.07
CA ALA A 31 7.29 1.68 21.02
C ALA A 31 7.99 1.77 22.36
N LYS A 32 9.31 2.05 22.37
CA LYS A 32 10.10 2.26 23.58
C LYS A 32 9.58 3.45 24.38
N SER A 33 9.26 4.57 23.72
CA SER A 33 8.73 5.75 24.41
C SER A 33 7.33 5.55 24.98
N LEU A 34 6.57 4.57 24.45
CA LEU A 34 5.24 4.17 24.90
C LEU A 34 5.23 2.97 25.86
N GLU A 35 6.41 2.49 26.26
CA GLU A 35 6.59 1.29 27.10
C GLU A 35 5.89 0.04 26.52
N ILE A 36 5.93 -0.11 25.20
CA ILE A 36 5.37 -1.25 24.45
C ILE A 36 6.48 -2.25 24.16
N GLU A 37 6.26 -3.52 24.51
CA GLU A 37 7.15 -4.60 24.09
C GLU A 37 6.95 -4.89 22.59
N VAL A 38 8.03 -4.87 21.80
CA VAL A 38 8.00 -5.23 20.39
C VAL A 38 8.70 -6.55 20.16
N ILE A 39 8.02 -7.43 19.45
CA ILE A 39 8.61 -8.61 18.78
C ILE A 39 8.69 -8.30 17.30
N GLN A 40 9.83 -8.51 16.69
CA GLN A 40 10.01 -8.32 15.24
C GLN A 40 9.79 -9.65 14.52
N ALA A 41 8.76 -9.70 13.66
CA ALA A 41 8.59 -10.79 12.69
C ALA A 41 9.34 -10.39 11.42
N VAL A 42 10.50 -11.02 11.21
CA VAL A 42 11.44 -10.62 10.15
C VAL A 42 11.32 -11.60 8.98
N ASP A 43 11.22 -11.05 7.75
CA ASP A 43 11.22 -11.85 6.52
C ASP A 43 12.58 -12.49 6.30
N MET A 44 12.71 -13.73 6.78
CA MET A 44 13.92 -14.55 6.62
C MET A 44 13.59 -16.04 6.78
N PRO A 45 14.32 -16.94 6.09
CA PRO A 45 14.17 -18.36 6.32
C PRO A 45 14.46 -18.74 7.78
N PRO A 46 13.62 -19.56 8.43
CA PRO A 46 13.80 -19.95 9.83
C PRO A 46 15.18 -20.54 10.15
N GLY A 47 15.80 -21.26 9.21
CA GLY A 47 17.12 -21.85 9.36
C GLY A 47 18.30 -20.86 9.39
N LEU A 48 18.09 -19.61 9.01
CA LEU A 48 19.09 -18.54 9.07
C LEU A 48 18.97 -17.65 10.31
N ALA A 49 17.88 -17.80 11.05
CA ALA A 49 17.65 -17.01 12.25
C ALA A 49 18.53 -17.53 13.40
N GLN A 50 19.36 -16.64 13.95
CA GLN A 50 19.96 -16.92 15.26
C GLN A 50 18.86 -16.77 16.33
N PRO A 51 18.78 -17.69 17.31
CA PRO A 51 17.81 -17.57 18.39
C PRO A 51 17.94 -16.23 19.11
N ALA A 52 16.95 -15.37 18.95
CA ALA A 52 16.90 -14.10 19.65
C ALA A 52 15.51 -13.92 20.28
N PRO A 53 15.39 -13.53 21.55
CA PRO A 53 14.13 -13.56 22.29
C PRO A 53 13.08 -12.60 21.77
N LYS A 54 13.45 -11.67 20.87
CA LYS A 54 12.58 -10.65 20.28
C LYS A 54 12.45 -10.75 18.75
N ILE A 55 12.95 -11.83 18.15
CA ILE A 55 12.86 -12.04 16.70
C ILE A 55 12.08 -13.32 16.45
N LEU A 56 11.05 -13.22 15.60
CA LEU A 56 10.31 -14.34 15.03
C LEU A 56 10.64 -14.38 13.52
N PRO A 57 11.39 -15.39 13.04
CA PRO A 57 11.62 -15.52 11.61
C PRO A 57 10.34 -16.03 10.94
N VAL A 58 9.95 -15.37 9.85
CA VAL A 58 8.79 -15.73 9.03
C VAL A 58 9.15 -15.54 7.55
N THR A 59 8.50 -16.25 6.66
CA THR A 59 8.78 -16.19 5.22
C THR A 59 7.60 -15.55 4.51
N PHE A 60 7.75 -14.31 4.02
CA PHE A 60 6.64 -13.54 3.47
C PHE A 60 6.10 -14.07 2.14
N ASN A 61 6.91 -14.81 1.38
CA ASN A 61 6.45 -15.50 0.17
C ASN A 61 5.67 -16.80 0.46
N GLN A 62 5.57 -17.22 1.72
CA GLN A 62 4.76 -18.33 2.20
C GLN A 62 3.75 -17.85 3.25
N PRO A 63 2.75 -17.07 2.85
CA PRO A 63 1.88 -16.35 3.79
C PRO A 63 1.11 -17.27 4.74
N ASP A 64 0.71 -18.45 4.31
CA ASP A 64 -0.01 -19.42 5.16
C ASP A 64 0.88 -19.93 6.29
N GLU A 65 2.13 -20.28 5.98
CA GLU A 65 3.11 -20.72 6.97
C GLU A 65 3.48 -19.57 7.93
N ALA A 66 3.64 -18.37 7.40
CA ALA A 66 3.92 -17.17 8.22
C ALA A 66 2.78 -16.89 9.21
N VAL A 67 1.53 -16.98 8.77
CA VAL A 67 0.35 -16.81 9.64
C VAL A 67 0.32 -17.88 10.72
N ALA A 68 0.53 -19.17 10.37
CA ALA A 68 0.56 -20.26 11.33
C ALA A 68 1.65 -20.05 12.39
N ALA A 69 2.88 -19.69 11.98
CA ALA A 69 3.98 -19.42 12.91
C ALA A 69 3.69 -18.25 13.88
N ILE A 70 2.98 -17.22 13.40
CA ILE A 70 2.57 -16.09 14.25
C ILE A 70 1.49 -16.53 15.26
N VAL A 71 0.53 -17.33 14.84
CA VAL A 71 -0.52 -17.86 15.72
C VAL A 71 0.07 -18.76 16.80
N ASP A 72 0.92 -19.71 16.43
CA ASP A 72 1.62 -20.60 17.38
C ASP A 72 2.48 -19.82 18.38
N PHE A 73 3.19 -18.79 17.91
CA PHE A 73 3.95 -17.89 18.79
C PHE A 73 3.04 -17.18 19.82
N ALA A 74 1.87 -16.74 19.40
CA ALA A 74 0.94 -16.02 20.24
C ALA A 74 0.31 -16.89 21.35
N GLU A 75 0.28 -18.23 21.23
CA GLU A 75 -0.21 -19.13 22.27
C GLU A 75 0.60 -19.02 23.56
N THR A 76 1.91 -18.87 23.43
CA THR A 76 2.81 -18.74 24.60
C THR A 76 3.17 -17.31 24.95
N ARG A 77 3.06 -16.40 23.99
CA ARG A 77 3.37 -14.97 24.12
C ARG A 77 2.25 -14.12 23.55
N PRO A 78 1.14 -13.91 24.29
CA PRO A 78 -0.03 -13.17 23.81
C PRO A 78 0.33 -11.79 23.26
N LEU A 79 -0.28 -11.46 22.11
CA LEU A 79 -0.11 -10.20 21.40
C LEU A 79 -1.33 -9.29 21.63
N THR A 80 -1.11 -7.98 21.58
CA THR A 80 -2.19 -6.97 21.64
C THR A 80 -2.46 -6.31 20.28
N ALA A 81 -1.47 -6.31 19.40
CA ALA A 81 -1.61 -5.84 18.00
C ALA A 81 -0.53 -6.47 17.10
N ILE A 82 -0.83 -6.51 15.82
CA ILE A 82 0.10 -6.91 14.76
C ILE A 82 0.14 -5.77 13.74
N LEU A 83 1.34 -5.27 13.44
CA LEU A 83 1.57 -4.19 12.49
C LEU A 83 2.53 -4.66 11.40
N SER A 84 2.38 -4.14 10.20
CA SER A 84 3.37 -4.28 9.14
C SER A 84 3.96 -2.92 8.79
N VAL A 85 5.27 -2.88 8.70
CA VAL A 85 6.01 -1.68 8.25
C VAL A 85 5.98 -1.59 6.73
N ASP A 86 6.04 -2.75 6.07
CA ASP A 86 6.14 -2.88 4.61
C ASP A 86 4.88 -3.52 4.01
N ASP A 87 4.55 -3.19 2.76
CA ASP A 87 3.40 -3.76 2.05
C ASP A 87 3.45 -5.29 1.95
N SER A 88 4.66 -5.87 1.86
CA SER A 88 4.85 -7.31 1.73
C SER A 88 4.29 -8.10 2.92
N GLY A 89 4.35 -7.54 4.13
CA GLY A 89 3.82 -8.14 5.36
C GLY A 89 2.35 -7.80 5.65
N ALA A 90 1.75 -6.83 4.97
CA ALA A 90 0.43 -6.30 5.33
C ALA A 90 -0.69 -7.34 5.33
N LEU A 91 -0.74 -8.21 4.32
CA LEU A 91 -1.73 -9.29 4.23
C LEU A 91 -1.52 -10.34 5.33
N ILE A 92 -0.26 -10.69 5.63
CA ILE A 92 0.08 -11.64 6.71
C ILE A 92 -0.36 -11.06 8.05
N ALA A 93 -0.05 -9.78 8.30
CA ALA A 93 -0.45 -9.08 9.52
C ALA A 93 -1.99 -9.08 9.70
N ALA A 94 -2.74 -8.77 8.65
CA ALA A 94 -4.20 -8.76 8.67
C ALA A 94 -4.78 -10.16 8.97
N ARG A 95 -4.28 -11.22 8.30
CA ARG A 95 -4.74 -12.60 8.48
C ARG A 95 -4.39 -13.15 9.86
N ALA A 96 -3.18 -12.91 10.34
CA ALA A 96 -2.77 -13.34 11.68
C ALA A 96 -3.56 -12.61 12.78
N ALA A 97 -3.77 -11.31 12.63
CA ALA A 97 -4.59 -10.53 13.58
C ALA A 97 -6.05 -10.99 13.57
N GLN A 98 -6.62 -11.32 12.41
CA GLN A 98 -7.96 -11.89 12.27
C GLN A 98 -8.06 -13.24 13.01
N ALA A 99 -7.10 -14.15 12.79
CA ALA A 99 -7.07 -15.45 13.44
C ALA A 99 -6.97 -15.35 14.97
N LEU A 100 -6.28 -14.32 15.48
CA LEU A 100 -6.12 -14.07 16.91
C LEU A 100 -7.20 -13.17 17.53
N GLY A 101 -8.18 -12.70 16.74
CA GLY A 101 -9.23 -11.81 17.21
C GLY A 101 -8.72 -10.42 17.65
N LEU A 102 -7.58 -9.98 17.09
CA LEU A 102 -6.99 -8.67 17.37
C LEU A 102 -7.57 -7.59 16.44
N PRO A 103 -7.47 -6.28 16.77
CA PRO A 103 -7.84 -5.21 15.84
C PRO A 103 -7.05 -5.31 14.53
N HIS A 104 -7.76 -5.29 13.40
CA HIS A 104 -7.17 -5.44 12.07
C HIS A 104 -8.07 -4.81 10.99
N ASN A 105 -7.49 -4.56 9.82
CA ASN A 105 -8.26 -4.42 8.57
C ASN A 105 -8.57 -5.80 8.01
N ALA A 106 -9.73 -5.96 7.37
CA ALA A 106 -10.03 -7.22 6.70
C ALA A 106 -8.92 -7.62 5.72
N PRO A 107 -8.57 -8.92 5.61
CA PRO A 107 -7.54 -9.36 4.66
C PRO A 107 -7.78 -8.89 3.22
N GLU A 108 -9.04 -8.80 2.80
CA GLU A 108 -9.46 -8.30 1.49
C GLU A 108 -9.11 -6.82 1.32
N ALA A 109 -9.24 -6.01 2.37
CA ALA A 109 -8.84 -4.59 2.36
C ALA A 109 -7.31 -4.45 2.25
N ALA A 110 -6.56 -5.26 2.99
CA ALA A 110 -5.10 -5.30 2.89
C ALA A 110 -4.63 -5.76 1.49
N GLN A 111 -5.32 -6.72 0.87
CA GLN A 111 -5.05 -7.16 -0.49
C GLN A 111 -5.36 -6.06 -1.51
N ALA A 112 -6.51 -5.39 -1.37
CA ALA A 112 -6.93 -4.31 -2.26
C ALA A 112 -5.96 -3.12 -2.23
N ALA A 113 -5.42 -2.80 -1.06
CA ALA A 113 -4.41 -1.75 -0.90
C ALA A 113 -3.06 -2.08 -1.57
N ARG A 114 -2.80 -3.35 -1.94
CA ARG A 114 -1.57 -3.80 -2.60
C ARG A 114 -1.69 -4.02 -4.10
N ASP A 115 -2.89 -4.32 -4.58
CA ASP A 115 -3.15 -4.63 -5.97
C ASP A 115 -3.84 -3.46 -6.66
N LYS A 116 -3.12 -2.76 -7.52
CA LYS A 116 -3.61 -1.54 -8.19
C LYS A 116 -4.88 -1.77 -9.02
N TYR A 117 -5.10 -2.96 -9.57
CA TYR A 117 -6.32 -3.25 -10.31
C TYR A 117 -7.52 -3.42 -9.38
N ILE A 118 -7.38 -4.22 -8.32
CA ILE A 118 -8.43 -4.37 -7.29
C ILE A 118 -8.72 -3.02 -6.65
N MET A 119 -7.67 -2.25 -6.32
CA MET A 119 -7.78 -0.90 -5.79
C MET A 119 -8.64 -0.02 -6.70
N ARG A 120 -8.36 0.03 -8.01
CA ARG A 120 -9.15 0.84 -8.96
C ARG A 120 -10.62 0.43 -9.01
N GLN A 121 -10.90 -0.88 -8.99
CA GLN A 121 -12.28 -1.39 -8.99
C GLN A 121 -13.02 -0.95 -7.73
N MET A 122 -12.41 -1.11 -6.56
CA MET A 122 -13.05 -0.76 -5.29
C MET A 122 -13.20 0.76 -5.12
N LEU A 123 -12.20 1.55 -5.52
CA LEU A 123 -12.27 3.01 -5.51
C LEU A 123 -13.42 3.51 -6.41
N ALA A 124 -13.53 2.99 -7.63
CA ALA A 124 -14.60 3.36 -8.55
C ALA A 124 -15.99 2.98 -7.98
N ALA A 125 -16.13 1.77 -7.43
CA ALA A 125 -17.36 1.32 -6.79
C ALA A 125 -17.74 2.16 -5.56
N GLY A 126 -16.73 2.64 -4.82
CA GLY A 126 -16.90 3.53 -3.66
C GLY A 126 -17.10 5.01 -4.01
N GLY A 127 -17.18 5.36 -5.29
CA GLY A 127 -17.40 6.73 -5.76
C GLY A 127 -16.21 7.68 -5.58
N ALA A 128 -15.00 7.13 -5.45
CA ALA A 128 -13.78 7.93 -5.50
C ALA A 128 -13.42 8.27 -6.96
N ALA A 129 -12.81 9.43 -7.18
CA ALA A 129 -12.34 9.82 -8.50
C ALA A 129 -11.13 8.98 -8.90
N VAL A 130 -11.28 8.18 -9.96
CA VAL A 130 -10.24 7.33 -10.54
C VAL A 130 -10.19 7.52 -12.05
N PRO A 131 -9.02 7.34 -12.70
CA PRO A 131 -8.90 7.42 -14.15
C PRO A 131 -9.60 6.24 -14.81
N LEU A 132 -9.86 6.33 -16.11
CA LEU A 132 -10.18 5.16 -16.94
C LEU A 132 -9.02 4.19 -16.87
N PHE A 133 -9.30 2.89 -16.71
CA PHE A 133 -8.28 1.87 -16.56
C PHE A 133 -8.67 0.55 -17.20
N HIS A 134 -7.67 -0.26 -17.56
CA HIS A 134 -7.85 -1.61 -18.06
C HIS A 134 -6.71 -2.51 -17.59
N ASN A 135 -7.04 -3.76 -17.23
CA ASN A 135 -6.06 -4.77 -16.85
C ASN A 135 -5.75 -5.67 -18.05
N PHE A 136 -4.48 -5.86 -18.33
CA PHE A 136 -3.98 -6.69 -19.41
C PHE A 136 -3.17 -7.86 -18.87
N SER A 137 -3.33 -9.03 -19.51
CA SER A 137 -2.44 -10.16 -19.29
C SER A 137 -1.07 -9.93 -19.93
N LEU A 138 -0.02 -10.60 -19.41
CA LEU A 138 1.32 -10.48 -19.99
C LEU A 138 1.45 -11.06 -21.40
N ASP A 139 0.63 -12.03 -21.75
CA ASP A 139 0.61 -12.73 -23.03
C ASP A 139 -0.38 -12.14 -24.04
N GLU A 140 -1.15 -11.10 -23.66
CA GLU A 140 -2.12 -10.48 -24.56
C GLU A 140 -1.43 -9.87 -25.79
N ALA A 141 -2.00 -10.09 -26.99
CA ALA A 141 -1.41 -9.58 -28.23
C ALA A 141 -1.30 -8.05 -28.21
N MET A 142 -0.17 -7.50 -28.68
CA MET A 142 0.08 -6.06 -28.63
C MET A 142 -0.96 -5.26 -29.41
N GLU A 143 -1.44 -5.80 -30.51
CA GLU A 143 -2.48 -5.19 -31.35
C GLU A 143 -3.82 -5.05 -30.58
N GLN A 144 -4.12 -6.00 -29.66
CA GLN A 144 -5.29 -5.91 -28.80
C GLN A 144 -5.09 -4.86 -27.72
N VAL A 145 -3.89 -4.80 -27.13
CA VAL A 145 -3.53 -3.79 -26.12
C VAL A 145 -3.66 -2.38 -26.72
N THR A 146 -3.04 -2.11 -27.86
CA THR A 146 -3.10 -0.79 -28.53
C THR A 146 -4.53 -0.42 -28.90
N ALA A 147 -5.31 -1.36 -29.47
CA ALA A 147 -6.71 -1.11 -29.81
C ALA A 147 -7.58 -0.78 -28.58
N VAL A 148 -7.40 -1.49 -27.47
CA VAL A 148 -8.14 -1.20 -26.23
C VAL A 148 -7.73 0.16 -25.66
N VAL A 149 -6.43 0.47 -25.63
CA VAL A 149 -5.96 1.76 -25.11
C VAL A 149 -6.49 2.90 -25.95
N GLN A 150 -6.38 2.80 -27.28
CA GLN A 150 -6.88 3.84 -28.19
C GLN A 150 -8.37 4.09 -28.03
N ASN A 151 -9.18 3.05 -27.90
CA ASN A 151 -10.65 3.16 -27.94
C ASN A 151 -11.27 3.42 -26.55
N LYS A 152 -10.63 2.98 -25.45
CA LYS A 152 -11.23 3.02 -24.10
C LYS A 152 -10.50 3.94 -23.13
N ILE A 153 -9.21 4.18 -23.29
CA ILE A 153 -8.39 4.94 -22.34
C ILE A 153 -7.92 6.26 -22.95
N GLY A 154 -7.36 6.19 -24.14
CA GLY A 154 -6.75 7.32 -24.87
C GLY A 154 -5.40 7.73 -24.28
N TYR A 155 -4.67 8.59 -25.04
CA TYR A 155 -3.37 9.13 -24.67
C TYR A 155 -3.48 10.54 -24.06
N PRO A 156 -2.56 10.98 -23.18
CA PRO A 156 -1.52 10.14 -22.57
C PRO A 156 -2.10 9.10 -21.62
N CYS A 157 -1.40 7.97 -21.47
CA CYS A 157 -1.75 6.90 -20.54
C CYS A 157 -0.54 6.49 -19.70
N VAL A 158 -0.76 5.69 -18.65
CA VAL A 158 0.28 5.18 -17.77
C VAL A 158 0.20 3.67 -17.67
N VAL A 159 1.29 3.00 -18.01
CA VAL A 159 1.47 1.56 -17.84
C VAL A 159 2.11 1.30 -16.49
N LYS A 160 1.56 0.39 -15.69
CA LYS A 160 2.11 0.07 -14.36
C LYS A 160 1.92 -1.39 -13.97
N PRO A 161 2.88 -2.01 -13.26
CA PRO A 161 2.69 -3.28 -12.58
C PRO A 161 1.56 -3.21 -11.56
N ARG A 162 0.83 -4.31 -11.33
CA ARG A 162 -0.25 -4.35 -10.34
C ARG A 162 0.25 -4.25 -8.90
N ALA A 163 1.39 -4.88 -8.58
CA ALA A 163 1.83 -5.13 -7.20
C ALA A 163 3.25 -4.64 -6.87
N LEU A 164 3.88 -3.83 -7.70
CA LEU A 164 5.19 -3.25 -7.38
C LEU A 164 5.06 -1.86 -6.74
N ASN A 165 6.02 -1.51 -5.89
CA ASN A 165 6.09 -0.27 -5.12
C ASN A 165 7.20 0.65 -5.62
N GLY A 166 7.23 1.92 -5.14
CA GLY A 166 8.28 2.90 -5.42
C GLY A 166 8.36 3.23 -6.90
N SER A 167 7.25 3.47 -7.55
CA SER A 167 7.13 3.83 -8.97
C SER A 167 7.83 2.88 -9.95
N ARG A 168 8.26 1.70 -9.48
CA ARG A 168 9.00 0.72 -10.27
C ARG A 168 8.16 0.16 -11.39
N GLY A 169 8.57 0.48 -12.64
CA GLY A 169 7.84 0.06 -13.84
C GLY A 169 6.61 0.90 -14.17
N VAL A 170 6.42 2.05 -13.52
CA VAL A 170 5.38 3.02 -13.87
C VAL A 170 5.91 3.90 -14.99
N ILE A 171 5.24 3.88 -16.17
CA ILE A 171 5.73 4.54 -17.38
C ILE A 171 4.57 5.23 -18.08
N ARG A 172 4.69 6.54 -18.33
CA ARG A 172 3.77 7.29 -19.18
C ARG A 172 4.08 7.05 -20.64
N ALA A 173 3.03 6.98 -21.44
CA ALA A 173 3.08 6.92 -22.89
C ALA A 173 2.13 7.97 -23.47
N ASP A 174 2.65 8.80 -24.38
CA ASP A 174 1.91 9.89 -25.01
C ASP A 174 1.32 9.49 -26.36
N ASP A 175 1.80 8.36 -26.92
CA ASP A 175 1.32 7.79 -28.16
C ASP A 175 1.45 6.25 -28.18
N GLU A 176 1.07 5.64 -29.31
CA GLU A 176 1.09 4.17 -29.48
C GLU A 176 2.51 3.59 -29.46
N GLY A 177 3.50 4.28 -30.07
CA GLY A 177 4.88 3.82 -30.10
C GLY A 177 5.52 3.77 -28.70
N GLU A 178 5.24 4.78 -27.89
CA GLU A 178 5.65 4.84 -26.49
C GLU A 178 4.93 3.80 -25.64
N LEU A 179 3.62 3.56 -25.89
CA LEU A 179 2.86 2.50 -25.25
C LEU A 179 3.47 1.11 -25.49
N VAL A 180 3.78 0.78 -26.74
CA VAL A 180 4.43 -0.50 -27.11
C VAL A 180 5.75 -0.66 -26.36
N THR A 181 6.55 0.41 -26.29
CA THR A 181 7.83 0.42 -25.58
C THR A 181 7.64 0.21 -24.08
N ALA A 182 6.70 0.93 -23.47
CA ALA A 182 6.38 0.85 -22.04
C ALA A 182 5.86 -0.55 -21.66
N VAL A 183 4.92 -1.10 -22.41
CA VAL A 183 4.36 -2.44 -22.19
C VAL A 183 5.45 -3.51 -22.30
N THR A 184 6.30 -3.43 -23.34
CA THR A 184 7.42 -4.38 -23.53
C THR A 184 8.36 -4.36 -22.33
N ARG A 185 8.68 -3.17 -21.79
CA ARG A 185 9.53 -3.00 -20.62
C ARG A 185 8.89 -3.57 -19.36
N VAL A 186 7.61 -3.29 -19.12
CA VAL A 186 6.86 -3.78 -17.96
C VAL A 186 6.72 -5.31 -18.01
N ARG A 187 6.40 -5.89 -19.15
CA ARG A 187 6.35 -7.35 -19.33
C ARG A 187 7.68 -8.02 -18.96
N ARG A 188 8.80 -7.47 -19.47
CA ARG A 188 10.15 -7.97 -19.14
C ARG A 188 10.47 -7.83 -17.64
N LEU A 189 10.04 -6.73 -17.03
CA LEU A 189 10.22 -6.50 -15.59
C LEU A 189 9.47 -7.52 -14.74
N LEU A 190 8.24 -7.90 -15.15
CA LEU A 190 7.37 -8.78 -14.38
C LEU A 190 7.70 -10.27 -14.51
N GLN A 191 8.30 -10.71 -15.62
CA GLN A 191 8.64 -12.12 -15.87
C GLN A 191 9.38 -12.81 -14.71
N PRO A 192 10.46 -12.24 -14.14
CA PRO A 192 11.22 -12.90 -13.06
C PRO A 192 10.44 -13.05 -11.76
N PHE A 193 9.36 -12.29 -11.57
CA PHE A 193 8.53 -12.29 -10.36
C PHE A 193 7.26 -13.12 -10.49
N GLY A 194 7.08 -13.84 -11.62
CA GLY A 194 5.85 -14.59 -11.88
C GLY A 194 4.61 -13.70 -12.01
N GLY A 195 4.79 -12.43 -12.37
CA GLY A 195 3.67 -11.50 -12.58
C GLY A 195 2.81 -11.97 -13.76
N GLU A 196 1.48 -11.87 -13.62
CA GLU A 196 0.52 -12.35 -14.62
C GLU A 196 -0.12 -11.22 -15.42
N ALA A 197 -0.13 -10.01 -14.88
CA ALA A 197 -0.88 -8.90 -15.45
C ALA A 197 -0.28 -7.53 -15.09
N TYR A 198 -0.63 -6.53 -15.89
CA TYR A 198 -0.32 -5.12 -15.67
C TYR A 198 -1.55 -4.25 -15.94
N LEU A 199 -1.51 -3.02 -15.43
CA LEU A 199 -2.57 -2.03 -15.57
C LEU A 199 -2.14 -0.96 -16.57
N VAL A 200 -3.07 -0.52 -17.43
CA VAL A 200 -2.95 0.74 -18.18
C VAL A 200 -4.09 1.63 -17.77
N GLU A 201 -3.78 2.87 -17.44
CA GLU A 201 -4.78 3.85 -17.04
C GLU A 201 -4.54 5.21 -17.71
N LYS A 202 -5.61 6.00 -17.82
CA LYS A 202 -5.52 7.38 -18.31
C LYS A 202 -4.59 8.17 -17.41
N PHE A 203 -3.66 8.92 -17.98
CA PHE A 203 -2.85 9.86 -17.21
C PHE A 203 -3.73 10.93 -16.57
N ILE A 204 -3.53 11.18 -15.29
CA ILE A 204 -4.22 12.23 -14.52
C ILE A 204 -3.33 13.48 -14.55
N PRO A 205 -3.69 14.56 -15.23
CA PRO A 205 -2.93 15.81 -15.19
C PRO A 205 -3.08 16.51 -13.82
N GLY A 206 -2.19 17.45 -13.52
CA GLY A 206 -2.22 18.24 -12.30
C GLY A 206 -1.00 18.01 -11.41
N PHE A 207 -0.96 18.67 -10.27
CA PHE A 207 0.12 18.49 -9.29
C PHE A 207 -0.18 17.32 -8.35
N GLU A 208 0.85 16.72 -7.81
CA GLU A 208 0.74 15.55 -6.93
C GLU A 208 1.00 15.93 -5.48
N VAL A 209 0.26 15.30 -4.59
CA VAL A 209 0.40 15.41 -3.13
C VAL A 209 0.41 14.02 -2.50
N ALA A 210 1.02 13.93 -1.31
CA ALA A 210 0.95 12.75 -0.46
C ALA A 210 0.34 13.11 0.89
N LEU A 211 -0.58 12.29 1.36
CA LEU A 211 -1.24 12.43 2.65
C LEU A 211 -0.85 11.28 3.56
N GLU A 212 -0.40 11.61 4.77
CA GLU A 212 -0.19 10.67 5.86
C GLU A 212 -1.29 10.83 6.91
N GLY A 213 -1.87 9.71 7.33
CA GLY A 213 -2.91 9.73 8.33
C GLY A 213 -3.02 8.43 9.11
N VAL A 214 -3.92 8.44 10.09
CA VAL A 214 -4.29 7.26 10.88
C VAL A 214 -5.80 7.09 10.85
N LEU A 215 -6.25 5.88 10.54
CA LEU A 215 -7.64 5.51 10.66
C LEU A 215 -7.94 5.00 12.08
N ALA A 216 -8.99 5.54 12.67
CA ALA A 216 -9.57 5.06 13.90
C ALA A 216 -11.06 4.83 13.68
N ASN A 217 -11.48 3.56 13.69
CA ASN A 217 -12.87 3.15 13.40
C ASN A 217 -13.41 3.72 12.06
N GLY A 218 -12.60 3.67 11.02
CA GLY A 218 -12.96 4.13 9.68
C GLY A 218 -12.93 5.64 9.48
N ARG A 219 -12.56 6.43 10.50
CA ARG A 219 -12.38 7.88 10.40
C ARG A 219 -10.90 8.21 10.23
N LEU A 220 -10.60 9.02 9.23
CA LEU A 220 -9.24 9.45 8.93
C LEU A 220 -8.85 10.65 9.80
N HIS A 221 -7.73 10.54 10.50
CA HIS A 221 -7.04 11.62 11.17
C HIS A 221 -5.79 11.95 10.37
N VAL A 222 -5.79 13.09 9.69
CA VAL A 222 -4.65 13.55 8.90
C VAL A 222 -3.53 13.97 9.84
N LEU A 223 -2.34 13.44 9.64
CA LEU A 223 -1.13 13.77 10.38
C LEU A 223 -0.26 14.78 9.63
N ALA A 224 -0.17 14.60 8.31
CA ALA A 224 0.59 15.50 7.44
C ALA A 224 0.05 15.46 5.99
N LEU A 225 0.13 16.58 5.32
CA LEU A 225 -0.01 16.69 3.88
C LEU A 225 1.31 17.22 3.32
N PHE A 226 1.81 16.55 2.30
CA PHE A 226 3.06 16.87 1.61
C PHE A 226 2.78 17.36 0.20
N ASP A 227 3.34 18.50 -0.14
CA ASP A 227 3.43 18.95 -1.53
C ASP A 227 4.59 18.18 -2.20
N LYS A 228 4.38 17.72 -3.44
CA LYS A 228 5.41 17.21 -4.33
C LYS A 228 5.69 18.30 -5.39
N PRO A 229 6.72 19.16 -5.21
CA PRO A 229 6.93 20.33 -6.06
C PRO A 229 7.37 20.00 -7.48
N ASP A 230 7.98 18.83 -7.70
CA ASP A 230 8.33 18.37 -9.03
C ASP A 230 7.08 17.90 -9.79
N PRO A 231 6.97 18.20 -11.09
CA PRO A 231 5.71 18.00 -11.83
C PRO A 231 5.28 16.54 -11.93
N LEU A 232 6.17 15.57 -11.78
CA LEU A 232 5.88 14.13 -11.89
C LEU A 232 5.04 13.78 -13.14
N ASP A 233 5.39 14.38 -14.28
CA ASP A 233 4.62 14.24 -15.51
C ASP A 233 5.13 13.11 -16.43
N GLY A 234 6.17 12.41 -16.00
CA GLY A 234 6.75 11.29 -16.74
C GLY A 234 7.95 11.70 -17.63
N PRO A 235 8.42 10.78 -18.46
CA PRO A 235 7.90 9.43 -18.71
C PRO A 235 8.04 8.47 -17.50
N TYR A 236 8.96 8.75 -16.56
CA TYR A 236 9.15 8.01 -15.30
C TYR A 236 8.73 8.88 -14.13
N PHE A 237 8.28 8.26 -13.06
CA PHE A 237 7.71 8.96 -11.90
C PHE A 237 8.61 8.74 -10.67
N GLU A 238 9.86 9.21 -10.77
CA GLU A 238 10.80 9.18 -9.64
C GLU A 238 10.47 10.32 -8.68
N GLU A 239 10.22 9.95 -7.43
CA GLU A 239 9.95 10.92 -6.37
C GLU A 239 11.25 11.51 -5.84
N THR A 240 11.28 12.83 -5.67
CA THR A 240 12.49 13.55 -5.29
C THR A 240 12.33 14.30 -3.98
N ILE A 241 11.28 15.14 -3.85
CA ILE A 241 11.11 16.06 -2.72
C ILE A 241 9.67 16.00 -2.20
N TYR A 242 9.56 15.91 -0.88
CA TYR A 242 8.31 16.09 -0.13
C TYR A 242 8.43 17.29 0.78
N VAL A 243 7.49 18.23 0.71
CA VAL A 243 7.48 19.45 1.50
C VAL A 243 6.25 19.50 2.40
N THR A 244 6.46 19.63 3.69
CA THR A 244 5.40 19.79 4.69
C THR A 244 5.75 20.94 5.65
N PRO A 245 4.77 21.67 6.19
CA PRO A 245 3.34 21.59 5.90
C PRO A 245 3.02 22.03 4.48
N SER A 246 1.92 21.51 3.92
CA SER A 246 1.44 21.88 2.60
C SER A 246 1.13 23.37 2.53
N ARG A 247 1.45 24.00 1.40
CA ARG A 247 1.16 25.40 1.10
C ARG A 247 -0.14 25.61 0.31
N LEU A 248 -0.88 24.54 0.07
CA LEU A 248 -2.18 24.62 -0.59
C LEU A 248 -3.20 25.35 0.28
N PRO A 249 -4.19 26.02 -0.32
CA PRO A 249 -5.32 26.59 0.42
C PRO A 249 -6.00 25.54 1.31
N GLU A 250 -6.46 25.95 2.47
CA GLU A 250 -7.08 25.06 3.46
C GLU A 250 -8.28 24.28 2.88
N GLU A 251 -9.10 24.93 2.05
CA GLU A 251 -10.21 24.30 1.34
C GLU A 251 -9.73 23.16 0.42
N THR A 252 -8.60 23.37 -0.27
CA THR A 252 -8.00 22.32 -1.12
C THR A 252 -7.46 21.15 -0.27
N GLN A 253 -6.82 21.45 0.86
CA GLN A 253 -6.35 20.41 1.78
C GLN A 253 -7.51 19.60 2.34
N GLN A 254 -8.64 20.24 2.64
CA GLN A 254 -9.83 19.57 3.13
C GLN A 254 -10.42 18.60 2.09
N VAL A 255 -10.60 19.01 0.83
CA VAL A 255 -11.14 18.12 -0.22
C VAL A 255 -10.18 16.96 -0.55
N ILE A 256 -8.86 17.16 -0.42
CA ILE A 256 -7.86 16.09 -0.50
C ILE A 256 -8.07 15.08 0.62
N ALA A 257 -8.23 15.53 1.86
CA ALA A 257 -8.45 14.68 3.03
C ALA A 257 -9.77 13.88 2.91
N GLU A 258 -10.83 14.50 2.46
CA GLU A 258 -12.14 13.88 2.21
C GLU A 258 -12.05 12.80 1.13
N MET A 259 -11.29 13.05 0.05
CA MET A 259 -11.08 12.07 -1.01
C MET A 259 -10.23 10.89 -0.53
N ALA A 260 -9.17 11.14 0.27
CA ALA A 260 -8.35 10.10 0.87
C ALA A 260 -9.17 9.23 1.84
N GLU A 261 -10.02 9.83 2.69
CA GLU A 261 -10.93 9.09 3.58
C GLU A 261 -11.94 8.25 2.78
N ARG A 262 -12.50 8.82 1.72
CA ARG A 262 -13.40 8.08 0.80
C ARG A 262 -12.70 6.89 0.18
N GLY A 263 -11.45 7.07 -0.28
CA GLY A 263 -10.62 6.00 -0.84
C GLY A 263 -10.34 4.91 0.18
N ALA A 264 -9.89 5.27 1.38
CA ALA A 264 -9.64 4.31 2.45
C ALA A 264 -10.90 3.49 2.80
N ARG A 265 -12.05 4.17 2.91
CA ARG A 265 -13.35 3.52 3.16
C ARG A 265 -13.75 2.60 2.01
N ALA A 266 -13.56 3.01 0.76
CA ALA A 266 -13.86 2.20 -0.42
C ALA A 266 -13.05 0.90 -0.44
N LEU A 267 -11.79 0.93 0.00
CA LEU A 267 -10.95 -0.26 0.15
C LEU A 267 -11.31 -1.12 1.38
N GLY A 268 -12.16 -0.64 2.28
CA GLY A 268 -12.50 -1.33 3.52
C GLY A 268 -11.46 -1.15 4.64
N LEU A 269 -10.56 -0.17 4.53
CA LEU A 269 -9.61 0.16 5.59
C LEU A 269 -10.34 0.84 6.75
N GLN A 270 -10.10 0.39 7.99
CA GLN A 270 -10.79 0.83 9.19
C GLN A 270 -9.85 1.31 10.30
N THR A 271 -8.62 0.81 10.32
CA THR A 271 -7.68 1.04 11.42
C THR A 271 -6.23 1.08 10.92
N GLY A 272 -5.38 1.81 11.65
CA GLY A 272 -3.95 1.88 11.38
C GLY A 272 -3.55 3.02 10.46
N SER A 273 -2.29 3.04 10.05
CA SER A 273 -1.73 4.07 9.19
C SER A 273 -2.28 3.99 7.76
N VAL A 274 -2.40 5.15 7.14
CA VAL A 274 -2.76 5.31 5.72
C VAL A 274 -1.79 6.29 5.09
N HIS A 275 -1.25 5.87 3.95
CA HIS A 275 -0.54 6.71 2.99
C HIS A 275 -1.40 6.82 1.73
N ALA A 276 -1.74 8.03 1.31
CA ALA A 276 -2.52 8.26 0.10
C ALA A 276 -1.80 9.23 -0.82
N GLU A 277 -1.70 8.88 -2.10
CA GLU A 277 -1.20 9.76 -3.15
C GLU A 277 -2.36 10.21 -4.03
N LEU A 278 -2.41 11.53 -4.29
CA LEU A 278 -3.46 12.13 -5.08
C LEU A 278 -2.88 13.14 -6.07
N ARG A 279 -3.49 13.21 -7.25
CA ARG A 279 -3.24 14.32 -8.20
C ARG A 279 -4.43 15.27 -8.18
N VAL A 280 -4.14 16.55 -8.14
CA VAL A 280 -5.15 17.62 -8.04
C VAL A 280 -5.14 18.47 -9.30
N ASN A 281 -6.31 18.66 -9.89
CA ASN A 281 -6.54 19.53 -11.04
C ASN A 281 -7.87 20.27 -10.89
N GLU A 282 -8.33 20.95 -11.94
CA GLU A 282 -9.56 21.74 -11.93
C GLU A 282 -10.83 20.92 -11.61
N ALA A 283 -10.81 19.60 -11.87
CA ALA A 283 -11.90 18.70 -11.53
C ALA A 283 -11.85 18.19 -10.07
N GLY A 284 -10.83 18.58 -9.32
CA GLY A 284 -10.61 18.18 -7.93
C GLY A 284 -9.51 17.12 -7.76
N PRO A 285 -9.44 16.48 -6.57
CA PRO A 285 -8.46 15.45 -6.28
C PRO A 285 -8.84 14.08 -6.88
N TRP A 286 -7.86 13.42 -7.46
CA TRP A 286 -7.92 12.05 -8.05
C TRP A 286 -6.98 11.13 -7.30
N ILE A 287 -7.45 9.97 -6.90
CA ILE A 287 -6.60 9.01 -6.20
C ILE A 287 -5.62 8.33 -7.16
N VAL A 288 -4.34 8.45 -6.86
CA VAL A 288 -3.26 7.70 -7.51
C VAL A 288 -3.08 6.36 -6.80
N GLU A 289 -2.94 6.37 -5.47
CA GLU A 289 -2.77 5.17 -4.65
C GLU A 289 -3.26 5.42 -3.22
N VAL A 290 -3.74 4.35 -2.54
CA VAL A 290 -4.05 4.36 -1.11
C VAL A 290 -3.49 3.08 -0.49
N ASN A 291 -2.56 3.23 0.46
CA ASN A 291 -1.88 2.14 1.13
C ASN A 291 -2.29 2.09 2.61
N GLY A 292 -2.50 0.88 3.15
CA GLY A 292 -2.79 0.64 4.56
C GLY A 292 -1.52 0.58 5.42
N ARG A 293 -0.58 1.49 5.17
CA ARG A 293 0.70 1.65 5.88
C ARG A 293 1.16 3.10 5.84
N SER A 294 2.21 3.45 6.58
CA SER A 294 2.86 4.75 6.46
C SER A 294 3.70 4.86 5.17
N ILE A 295 4.08 6.09 4.81
CA ILE A 295 5.01 6.39 3.71
C ILE A 295 6.27 5.54 3.81
N GLY A 296 6.80 5.15 2.67
CA GLY A 296 7.96 4.30 2.54
C GLY A 296 9.23 4.98 2.10
#